data_b7461516ec8b0d3bbcad8f3c943bd900
#
_entry.id   b7461516ec8b0d3bbcad8f3c943bd900
#
_cell.length_a   1.000
_cell.length_b   1.000
_cell.length_c   1.000
_cell.angle_alpha   90.00
_cell.angle_beta   90.00
_cell.angle_gamma   90.00
#
_symmetry.space_group_name_H-M   'P 1'
#
loop_
_entity.id
_entity.type
_entity.pdbx_description
1 polymer ?
#
loop_
_entity_poly.entity_id
_entity_poly.type
_entity_poly.pdbx_seq_one_letter_code
_entity_poly.pdbx_strand_id
1 'polypeptide(L)'
;MKGKASVALLSLLVVSTVIFAHHTSAGLFSAKVNKTLKGTVQKWIYVNPHAALVMDIKNDAGVIETWRVEFTSPGGLKSCCGITRTSFQPGEQVTVVGHPYVNNIKTMDAMQVTLANGKEFAVRSSAEPEYETGK
;
A
#
# COMPACT_ATOMS: atom_id res chain seq x y z
N MET A 1 -47.59 -21.93 -10.84
CA MET A 1 -46.24 -21.97 -11.46
C MET A 1 -45.56 -20.59 -11.56
N LYS A 2 -46.00 -19.56 -10.80
CA LYS A 2 -45.43 -18.21 -10.89
C LYS A 2 -44.33 -17.87 -9.83
N GLY A 3 -44.05 -18.80 -8.92
CA GLY A 3 -43.10 -18.55 -7.83
C GLY A 3 -41.62 -18.92 -8.06
N LYS A 4 -41.36 -19.84 -9.00
CA LYS A 4 -39.99 -20.35 -9.18
C LYS A 4 -39.08 -19.46 -10.04
N ALA A 5 -39.64 -18.66 -10.95
CA ALA A 5 -38.90 -17.74 -11.78
C ALA A 5 -38.41 -16.50 -11.00
N SER A 6 -39.21 -16.03 -10.04
CA SER A 6 -38.87 -14.83 -9.22
C SER A 6 -37.74 -15.10 -8.24
N VAL A 7 -37.63 -16.32 -7.69
CA VAL A 7 -36.55 -16.69 -6.77
C VAL A 7 -35.21 -16.82 -7.51
N ALA A 8 -35.21 -17.35 -8.72
CA ALA A 8 -34.01 -17.49 -9.56
C ALA A 8 -33.45 -16.11 -9.99
N LEU A 9 -34.33 -15.15 -10.27
CA LEU A 9 -33.92 -13.80 -10.66
C LEU A 9 -33.33 -13.02 -9.47
N LEU A 10 -33.89 -13.20 -8.25
CA LEU A 10 -33.37 -12.57 -7.04
C LEU A 10 -32.01 -13.13 -6.63
N SER A 11 -31.78 -14.44 -6.84
CA SER A 11 -30.49 -15.08 -6.55
C SER A 11 -29.39 -14.60 -7.50
N LEU A 12 -29.72 -14.29 -8.74
CA LEU A 12 -28.76 -13.77 -9.73
C LEU A 12 -28.32 -12.32 -9.43
N LEU A 13 -29.22 -11.51 -8.86
CA LEU A 13 -28.92 -10.14 -8.45
C LEU A 13 -27.98 -10.06 -7.23
N VAL A 14 -28.02 -11.03 -6.33
CA VAL A 14 -27.16 -11.05 -5.12
C VAL A 14 -25.73 -11.47 -5.48
N VAL A 15 -25.53 -12.31 -6.50
CA VAL A 15 -24.19 -12.74 -6.93
C VAL A 15 -23.44 -11.65 -7.70
N SER A 16 -24.13 -10.72 -8.34
CA SER A 16 -23.50 -9.65 -9.15
C SER A 16 -22.90 -8.52 -8.33
N THR A 17 -23.21 -8.40 -7.03
CA THR A 17 -22.68 -7.30 -6.19
C THR A 17 -21.31 -7.55 -5.56
N VAL A 18 -20.78 -8.77 -5.66
CA VAL A 18 -19.50 -9.14 -5.03
C VAL A 18 -18.27 -8.88 -5.91
N ILE A 19 -18.49 -8.65 -7.23
CA ILE A 19 -17.40 -8.57 -8.21
C ILE A 19 -16.75 -7.16 -8.28
N PHE A 20 -17.38 -6.12 -7.75
CA PHE A 20 -16.88 -4.75 -7.86
C PHE A 20 -15.99 -4.28 -6.69
N ALA A 21 -15.67 -5.13 -5.72
CA ALA A 21 -14.95 -4.72 -4.51
C ALA A 21 -13.41 -4.67 -4.66
N HIS A 22 -12.83 -5.06 -5.80
CA HIS A 22 -11.37 -5.24 -5.91
C HIS A 22 -10.61 -4.14 -6.66
N HIS A 23 -11.24 -3.08 -7.13
CA HIS A 23 -10.56 -2.10 -8.01
C HIS A 23 -10.43 -0.67 -7.47
N THR A 24 -10.56 -0.43 -6.17
CA THR A 24 -10.64 0.94 -5.62
C THR A 24 -9.32 1.50 -5.07
N SER A 25 -8.23 0.76 -5.01
CA SER A 25 -6.97 1.31 -4.49
C SER A 25 -6.19 2.18 -5.49
N ALA A 26 -6.29 1.90 -6.79
CA ALA A 26 -5.52 2.62 -7.83
C ALA A 26 -5.86 4.12 -7.96
N GLY A 27 -7.04 4.58 -7.50
CA GLY A 27 -7.42 5.99 -7.51
C GLY A 27 -7.11 6.76 -6.23
N LEU A 28 -6.62 6.08 -5.20
CA LEU A 28 -6.38 6.70 -3.89
C LEU A 28 -5.00 7.36 -3.79
N PHE A 29 -4.02 6.90 -4.54
CA PHE A 29 -2.66 7.42 -4.55
C PHE A 29 -2.38 8.25 -5.80
N SER A 30 -1.58 9.30 -5.66
CA SER A 30 -1.17 10.12 -6.79
C SER A 30 0.02 9.50 -7.50
N ALA A 31 -0.21 8.67 -8.52
CA ALA A 31 0.84 8.08 -9.33
C ALA A 31 1.75 9.11 -10.07
N LYS A 32 1.33 10.39 -10.11
CA LYS A 32 2.09 11.47 -10.75
C LYS A 32 2.97 12.25 -9.78
N VAL A 33 2.85 12.02 -8.48
CA VAL A 33 3.58 12.77 -7.45
C VAL A 33 4.39 11.78 -6.63
N ASN A 34 5.71 11.95 -6.64
CA ASN A 34 6.60 11.26 -5.73
C ASN A 34 6.85 12.11 -4.50
N LYS A 35 6.77 11.51 -3.32
CA LYS A 35 7.11 12.13 -2.04
C LYS A 35 8.20 11.32 -1.37
N THR A 36 9.19 12.01 -0.82
CA THR A 36 10.23 11.39 0.00
C THR A 36 9.99 11.73 1.46
N LEU A 37 9.92 10.71 2.30
CA LEU A 37 9.82 10.83 3.75
C LEU A 37 11.09 10.25 4.39
N LYS A 38 11.68 10.99 5.34
CA LYS A 38 12.78 10.52 6.16
C LYS A 38 12.36 10.57 7.62
N GLY A 39 12.48 9.45 8.32
CA GLY A 39 12.02 9.40 9.70
C GLY A 39 12.35 8.10 10.41
N THR A 40 11.72 7.92 11.57
CA THR A 40 11.96 6.81 12.48
C THR A 40 10.81 5.81 12.44
N VAL A 41 11.12 4.54 12.28
CA VAL A 41 10.13 3.45 12.35
C VAL A 41 9.53 3.40 13.75
N GLN A 42 8.21 3.44 13.81
CA GLN A 42 7.44 3.21 15.02
C GLN A 42 6.93 1.77 15.08
N LYS A 43 6.45 1.26 13.93
CA LYS A 43 5.89 -0.09 13.85
C LYS A 43 5.99 -0.64 12.44
N TRP A 44 6.35 -1.93 12.34
CA TRP A 44 6.24 -2.72 11.12
C TRP A 44 5.05 -3.70 11.24
N ILE A 45 4.09 -3.58 10.34
CA ILE A 45 2.87 -4.38 10.29
C ILE A 45 2.98 -5.30 9.09
N TYR A 46 3.36 -6.55 9.32
CA TYR A 46 3.59 -7.55 8.26
C TYR A 46 2.45 -8.58 8.25
N VAL A 47 1.30 -8.17 7.72
CA VAL A 47 0.04 -8.95 7.69
C VAL A 47 -0.66 -8.81 6.34
N ASN A 48 -1.48 -9.80 5.98
CA ASN A 48 -2.36 -9.72 4.81
C ASN A 48 -3.56 -8.79 5.07
N PRO A 49 -4.14 -8.16 4.03
CA PRO A 49 -3.73 -8.21 2.61
C PRO A 49 -2.55 -7.30 2.28
N HIS A 50 -2.29 -6.26 3.05
CA HIS A 50 -1.24 -5.26 2.81
C HIS A 50 -0.38 -5.07 4.05
N ALA A 51 0.94 -5.14 3.86
CA ALA A 51 1.88 -4.74 4.90
C ALA A 51 1.92 -3.21 5.02
N ALA A 52 2.30 -2.68 6.20
CA ALA A 52 2.43 -1.25 6.41
C ALA A 52 3.57 -0.91 7.38
N LEU A 53 4.27 0.19 7.10
CA LEU A 53 5.24 0.81 7.98
C LEU A 53 4.62 2.07 8.59
N VAL A 54 4.59 2.16 9.91
CA VAL A 54 4.25 3.38 10.63
C VAL A 54 5.53 4.05 11.04
N MET A 55 5.71 5.32 10.67
CA MET A 55 6.92 6.07 10.93
C MET A 55 6.63 7.50 11.35
N ASP A 56 7.46 8.06 12.22
CA ASP A 56 7.44 9.46 12.57
C ASP A 56 8.46 10.25 11.76
N ILE A 57 8.01 11.33 11.16
CA ILE A 57 8.84 12.28 10.43
C ILE A 57 8.80 13.64 11.12
N LYS A 58 9.87 14.39 10.98
CA LYS A 58 9.88 15.81 11.36
C LYS A 58 9.66 16.64 10.10
N ASN A 59 8.56 17.40 10.06
CA ASN A 59 8.26 18.25 8.91
C ASN A 59 9.13 19.53 8.93
N ASP A 60 9.01 20.35 7.89
CA ASP A 60 9.81 21.56 7.73
C ASP A 60 9.60 22.59 8.86
N ALA A 61 8.44 22.56 9.52
CA ALA A 61 8.14 23.38 10.71
C ALA A 61 8.69 22.78 12.02
N GLY A 62 9.37 21.63 11.96
CA GLY A 62 9.90 20.93 13.13
C GLY A 62 8.89 20.10 13.90
N VAL A 63 7.66 19.98 13.41
CA VAL A 63 6.59 19.22 14.05
C VAL A 63 6.72 17.75 13.68
N ILE A 64 6.53 16.85 14.65
CA ILE A 64 6.49 15.42 14.42
C ILE A 64 5.13 15.04 13.83
N GLU A 65 5.17 14.30 12.76
CA GLU A 65 4.00 13.76 12.06
C GLU A 65 4.14 12.26 11.90
N THR A 66 3.09 11.51 12.27
CA THR A 66 3.05 10.07 12.05
C THR A 66 2.47 9.78 10.67
N TRP A 67 3.22 9.03 9.87
CA TRP A 67 2.85 8.59 8.53
C TRP A 67 2.66 7.08 8.48
N ARG A 68 1.67 6.66 7.68
CA ARG A 68 1.47 5.27 7.29
C ARG A 68 1.98 5.07 5.88
N VAL A 69 2.91 4.15 5.69
CA VAL A 69 3.43 3.74 4.39
C VAL A 69 2.89 2.36 4.09
N GLU A 70 2.13 2.23 3.03
CA GLU A 70 1.52 0.98 2.61
C GLU A 70 2.37 0.25 1.59
N PHE A 71 2.26 -1.06 1.59
CA PHE A 71 2.99 -1.97 0.72
C PHE A 71 2.03 -3.00 0.15
N THR A 72 2.49 -3.76 -0.83
CA THR A 72 1.81 -4.97 -1.27
C THR A 72 1.73 -6.03 -0.16
N SER A 73 1.20 -7.21 -0.47
CA SER A 73 1.07 -8.31 0.49
C SER A 73 2.43 -8.80 1.01
N PRO A 74 2.49 -9.39 2.20
CA PRO A 74 3.70 -10.03 2.73
C PRO A 74 4.35 -11.03 1.77
N GLY A 75 3.53 -11.84 1.09
CA GLY A 75 4.03 -12.79 0.10
C GLY A 75 4.67 -12.09 -1.10
N GLY A 76 4.04 -11.02 -1.61
CA GLY A 76 4.57 -10.19 -2.67
C GLY A 76 5.90 -9.55 -2.29
N LEU A 77 5.99 -8.95 -1.11
CA LEU A 77 7.20 -8.31 -0.58
C LEU A 77 8.37 -9.29 -0.43
N LYS A 78 8.09 -10.50 0.06
CA LYS A 78 9.11 -11.54 0.16
C LYS A 78 9.64 -11.95 -1.21
N SER A 79 8.74 -12.12 -2.17
CA SER A 79 9.10 -12.60 -3.52
C SER A 79 9.81 -11.56 -4.36
N CYS A 80 9.33 -10.30 -4.37
CA CYS A 80 9.93 -9.24 -5.20
C CYS A 80 11.25 -8.72 -4.65
N CYS A 81 11.34 -8.59 -3.34
CA CYS A 81 12.29 -7.67 -2.73
C CYS A 81 13.00 -8.26 -1.51
N GLY A 82 12.67 -9.47 -1.09
CA GLY A 82 13.24 -10.10 0.09
C GLY A 82 12.86 -9.44 1.43
N ILE A 83 11.80 -8.61 1.42
CA ILE A 83 11.29 -7.98 2.65
C ILE A 83 10.50 -9.02 3.45
N THR A 84 10.82 -9.12 4.74
CA THR A 84 10.25 -10.09 5.68
C THR A 84 9.69 -9.41 6.92
N ARG A 85 9.15 -10.20 7.83
CA ARG A 85 8.65 -9.72 9.13
C ARG A 85 9.70 -8.99 9.98
N THR A 86 10.99 -9.28 9.77
CA THR A 86 12.11 -8.72 10.53
C THR A 86 12.89 -7.65 9.79
N SER A 87 12.42 -7.23 8.61
CA SER A 87 13.16 -6.28 7.77
C SER A 87 13.22 -4.86 8.32
N PHE A 88 12.25 -4.48 9.16
CA PHE A 88 12.20 -3.15 9.79
C PHE A 88 11.94 -3.29 11.28
N GLN A 89 12.69 -2.55 12.09
CA GLN A 89 12.57 -2.56 13.55
C GLN A 89 12.18 -1.18 14.09
N PRO A 90 11.38 -1.08 15.17
CA PRO A 90 11.13 0.18 15.83
C PRO A 90 12.43 0.89 16.23
N GLY A 91 12.50 2.20 16.01
CA GLY A 91 13.68 3.02 16.27
C GLY A 91 14.64 3.15 15.10
N GLU A 92 14.54 2.33 14.05
CA GLU A 92 15.39 2.47 12.86
C GLU A 92 15.06 3.73 12.06
N GLN A 93 16.12 4.36 11.51
CA GLN A 93 15.96 5.46 10.56
C GLN A 93 15.79 4.90 9.15
N VAL A 94 14.78 5.38 8.46
CA VAL A 94 14.47 4.98 7.09
C VAL A 94 14.17 6.19 6.22
N THR A 95 14.47 6.06 4.93
CA THR A 95 13.99 6.97 3.90
C THR A 95 13.06 6.20 2.98
N VAL A 96 11.85 6.71 2.78
CA VAL A 96 10.84 6.11 1.92
C VAL A 96 10.52 7.06 0.78
N VAL A 97 10.53 6.54 -0.44
CA VAL A 97 10.00 7.22 -1.63
C VAL A 97 8.72 6.50 -2.05
N GLY A 98 7.69 7.26 -2.37
CA GLY A 98 6.42 6.67 -2.76
C GLY A 98 5.38 7.69 -3.21
N HIS A 99 4.18 7.21 -3.46
CA HIS A 99 3.05 8.00 -3.92
C HIS A 99 2.14 8.38 -2.74
N PRO A 100 1.95 9.69 -2.45
CA PRO A 100 1.06 10.12 -1.38
C PRO A 100 -0.41 9.90 -1.74
N TYR A 101 -1.24 9.76 -0.73
CA TYR A 101 -2.70 9.78 -0.88
C TYR A 101 -3.18 11.11 -1.46
N VAL A 102 -4.19 11.07 -2.35
CA VAL A 102 -4.67 12.26 -3.09
C VAL A 102 -5.42 13.28 -2.23
N ASN A 103 -5.88 12.89 -1.03
CA ASN A 103 -6.72 13.71 -0.15
C ASN A 103 -5.99 14.24 1.09
N ASN A 104 -4.66 14.38 1.02
CA ASN A 104 -3.79 14.89 2.10
C ASN A 104 -3.81 14.08 3.41
N ILE A 105 -4.28 12.85 3.39
CA ILE A 105 -4.09 11.93 4.51
C ILE A 105 -2.58 11.58 4.58
N LYS A 106 -2.04 11.46 5.79
CA LYS A 106 -0.63 11.08 6.02
C LYS A 106 -0.42 9.59 5.76
N THR A 107 -0.71 9.20 4.53
CA THR A 107 -0.56 7.85 4.01
C THR A 107 0.07 7.92 2.62
N MET A 108 0.95 6.99 2.31
CA MET A 108 1.55 6.85 0.99
C MET A 108 1.73 5.38 0.64
N ASP A 109 1.81 5.09 -0.66
CA ASP A 109 2.18 3.79 -1.21
C ASP A 109 3.69 3.75 -1.49
N ALA A 110 4.39 2.74 -0.97
CA ALA A 110 5.85 2.64 -1.06
C ALA A 110 6.32 2.24 -2.46
N MET A 111 7.34 2.92 -2.97
CA MET A 111 8.11 2.53 -4.16
C MET A 111 9.52 2.06 -3.80
N GLN A 112 10.14 2.71 -2.83
CA GLN A 112 11.50 2.42 -2.40
C GLN A 112 11.64 2.70 -0.91
N VAL A 113 12.38 1.84 -0.22
CA VAL A 113 12.80 2.06 1.16
C VAL A 113 14.29 1.91 1.26
N THR A 114 14.96 2.90 1.86
CA THR A 114 16.40 2.88 2.12
C THR A 114 16.63 2.90 3.64
N LEU A 115 17.38 1.92 4.13
CA LEU A 115 17.79 1.86 5.53
C LEU A 115 18.98 2.79 5.81
N ALA A 116 19.25 3.08 7.08
CA ALA A 116 20.38 3.93 7.50
C ALA A 116 21.75 3.40 7.05
N ASN A 117 21.90 2.10 6.87
CA ASN A 117 23.13 1.47 6.38
C ASN A 117 23.29 1.51 4.84
N GLY A 118 22.36 2.19 4.13
CA GLY A 118 22.36 2.31 2.67
C GLY A 118 21.72 1.14 1.93
N LYS A 119 21.22 0.12 2.62
CA LYS A 119 20.49 -0.97 1.96
C LYS A 119 19.17 -0.46 1.40
N GLU A 120 18.92 -0.74 0.14
CA GLU A 120 17.70 -0.33 -0.56
C GLU A 120 16.81 -1.52 -0.90
N PHE A 121 15.51 -1.29 -0.81
CA PHE A 121 14.48 -2.18 -1.28
C PHE A 121 13.64 -1.43 -2.32
N ALA A 122 13.71 -1.83 -3.57
CA ALA A 122 12.78 -1.39 -4.60
C ALA A 122 11.50 -2.21 -4.45
N VAL A 123 10.38 -1.53 -4.20
CA VAL A 123 9.09 -2.15 -3.96
C VAL A 123 8.18 -1.86 -5.15
N ARG A 124 7.47 -2.87 -5.65
CA ARG A 124 6.45 -2.63 -6.66
C ARG A 124 5.29 -1.86 -6.02
N SER A 125 5.01 -0.68 -6.55
CA SER A 125 3.87 0.13 -6.12
C SER A 125 2.56 -0.59 -6.41
N SER A 126 1.65 -0.59 -5.45
CA SER A 126 0.28 -1.07 -5.65
C SER A 126 -0.56 -0.08 -6.46
N ALA A 127 -0.09 1.16 -6.60
CA ALA A 127 -0.73 2.23 -7.37
C ALA A 127 -0.36 2.23 -8.86
N GLU A 128 0.69 1.51 -9.27
CA GLU A 128 1.02 1.38 -10.69
C GLU A 128 0.04 0.42 -11.36
N PRO A 129 -0.63 0.85 -12.45
CA PRO A 129 -1.36 -0.07 -13.29
C PRO A 129 -0.39 -1.15 -13.82
N GLU A 130 -0.82 -2.41 -13.86
CA GLU A 130 -0.09 -3.42 -14.62
C GLU A 130 0.19 -2.86 -16.01
N TYR A 131 1.47 -2.57 -16.27
CA TYR A 131 1.90 -2.18 -17.61
C TYR A 131 1.70 -3.41 -18.48
N GLU A 132 0.62 -3.42 -19.25
CA GLU A 132 0.47 -4.39 -20.32
C GLU A 132 1.66 -4.23 -21.24
N THR A 133 2.63 -5.14 -21.12
CA THR A 133 3.64 -5.33 -22.16
C THR A 133 2.92 -5.90 -23.36
N GLY A 134 2.24 -5.04 -24.10
CA GLY A 134 1.66 -5.35 -25.40
C GLY A 134 2.81 -5.78 -26.31
N LYS A 135 2.80 -7.05 -26.65
CA LYS A 135 3.43 -7.55 -27.88
C LYS A 135 2.49 -7.37 -29.05
#